data_76d7204c40dedce7f0071984f44d04f0
#
_entry.id   76d7204c40dedce7f0071984f44d04f0
#
_cell.length_a   1.000
_cell.length_b   1.000
_cell.length_c   1.000
_cell.angle_alpha   90.00
_cell.angle_beta   90.00
_cell.angle_gamma   90.00
#
_symmetry.space_group_name_H-M   'P 1'
#
loop_
_entity.id
_entity.type
_entity.pdbx_description
1 polymer ?
#
loop_
_entity_poly.entity_id
_entity_poly.type
_entity_poly.pdbx_seq_one_letter_code
_entity_poly.pdbx_strand_id
1 'polypeptide(L)'
;MGSDLTVVNSARVSFGNEKSELDKRDRKLIRYLVGHKHTSTLEHCVITYKFVVPLYIRSQHHRHRTWSYNEISRRYTEKDLQFYCPHEFRTQHESNRQASNTEELIDPHLWHDGETPMVRAFHPPASESYKGHCENSLRLFQELVRKGV
;
A
#
# COMPACT_ATOMS: atom_id res chain seq x y z
N MET A 1 -10.18 -7.25 17.02
CA MET A 1 -11.17 -7.35 18.10
C MET A 1 -12.48 -6.74 17.62
N GLY A 2 -13.61 -7.24 18.12
CA GLY A 2 -14.94 -6.89 17.64
C GLY A 2 -15.46 -7.91 16.63
N SER A 3 -16.77 -7.83 16.39
CA SER A 3 -17.50 -8.72 15.48
C SER A 3 -18.79 -8.03 15.03
N ASP A 4 -19.53 -8.65 14.12
CA ASP A 4 -20.88 -8.22 13.74
C ASP A 4 -21.79 -8.03 14.96
N LEU A 5 -21.64 -8.88 15.98
CA LEU A 5 -22.41 -8.76 17.24
C LEU A 5 -22.01 -7.50 18.01
N THR A 6 -20.75 -7.11 18.01
CA THR A 6 -20.28 -5.85 18.59
C THR A 6 -20.94 -4.64 17.92
N VAL A 7 -21.01 -4.63 16.59
CA VAL A 7 -21.68 -3.56 15.84
C VAL A 7 -23.16 -3.47 16.19
N VAL A 8 -23.84 -4.60 16.24
CA VAL A 8 -25.27 -4.67 16.58
C VAL A 8 -25.53 -4.19 18.00
N ASN A 9 -24.75 -4.64 18.97
CA ASN A 9 -24.90 -4.25 20.37
C ASN A 9 -24.58 -2.77 20.55
N SER A 10 -23.55 -2.23 19.90
CA SER A 10 -23.26 -0.79 19.90
C SER A 10 -24.43 0.05 19.41
N ALA A 11 -25.13 -0.41 18.36
CA ALA A 11 -26.33 0.28 17.88
C ALA A 11 -27.51 0.17 18.86
N ARG A 12 -27.63 -0.94 19.59
CA ARG A 12 -28.74 -1.21 20.54
C ARG A 12 -28.57 -0.58 21.89
N VAL A 13 -27.39 -0.10 22.24
CA VAL A 13 -27.12 0.63 23.48
C VAL A 13 -28.11 1.75 23.70
N SER A 14 -28.52 2.46 22.65
CA SER A 14 -29.53 3.54 22.71
C SER A 14 -30.90 3.08 23.28
N PHE A 15 -31.17 1.79 23.22
CA PHE A 15 -32.40 1.18 23.73
C PHE A 15 -32.17 0.34 25.01
N GLY A 16 -30.94 0.33 25.53
CA GLY A 16 -30.56 -0.48 26.68
C GLY A 16 -30.62 -1.99 26.45
N ASN A 17 -30.57 -2.43 25.19
CA ASN A 17 -30.69 -3.83 24.81
C ASN A 17 -29.34 -4.40 24.38
N GLU A 18 -29.06 -5.61 24.83
CA GLU A 18 -27.88 -6.39 24.45
C GLU A 18 -28.31 -7.79 23.99
N LYS A 19 -27.60 -8.35 23.03
CA LYS A 19 -27.81 -9.71 22.52
C LYS A 19 -26.53 -10.53 22.66
N SER A 20 -26.69 -11.82 22.83
CA SER A 20 -25.60 -12.80 22.86
C SER A 20 -25.34 -13.45 21.48
N GLU A 21 -26.35 -13.40 20.57
CA GLU A 21 -26.27 -14.05 19.27
C GLU A 21 -26.91 -13.19 18.17
N LEU A 22 -26.41 -13.36 16.92
CA LEU A 22 -26.91 -12.69 15.75
C LEU A 22 -28.10 -13.43 15.12
N ASP A 23 -29.10 -12.66 14.67
CA ASP A 23 -30.21 -13.18 13.88
C ASP A 23 -30.27 -12.52 12.47
N LYS A 24 -31.27 -12.92 11.69
CA LYS A 24 -31.51 -12.36 10.35
C LYS A 24 -31.84 -10.85 10.36
N ARG A 25 -32.44 -10.34 11.44
CA ARG A 25 -32.78 -8.92 11.59
C ARG A 25 -31.55 -8.11 11.88
N ASP A 26 -30.60 -8.65 12.63
CA ASP A 26 -29.32 -8.00 12.93
C ASP A 26 -28.46 -7.80 11.68
N ARG A 27 -28.44 -8.78 10.77
CA ARG A 27 -27.77 -8.63 9.48
C ARG A 27 -28.40 -7.53 8.61
N LYS A 28 -29.73 -7.35 8.69
CA LYS A 28 -30.41 -6.23 8.03
C LYS A 28 -30.05 -4.89 8.68
N LEU A 29 -29.95 -4.87 10.02
CA LEU A 29 -29.51 -3.69 10.76
C LEU A 29 -28.09 -3.26 10.36
N ILE A 30 -27.14 -4.17 10.31
CA ILE A 30 -25.76 -3.87 9.89
C ILE A 30 -25.75 -3.25 8.48
N ARG A 31 -26.46 -3.86 7.52
CA ARG A 31 -26.57 -3.32 6.16
C ARG A 31 -27.20 -1.92 6.13
N TYR A 32 -28.20 -1.68 6.97
CA TYR A 32 -28.82 -0.37 7.12
C TYR A 32 -27.83 0.66 7.66
N LEU A 33 -27.11 0.34 8.75
CA LEU A 33 -26.12 1.22 9.37
C LEU A 33 -25.00 1.60 8.37
N VAL A 34 -24.47 0.63 7.63
CA VAL A 34 -23.45 0.86 6.61
C VAL A 34 -23.99 1.71 5.47
N GLY A 35 -25.16 1.36 4.93
CA GLY A 35 -25.78 2.07 3.82
C GLY A 35 -26.13 3.53 4.13
N HIS A 36 -26.45 3.83 5.40
CA HIS A 36 -26.79 5.18 5.87
C HIS A 36 -25.60 5.90 6.54
N LYS A 37 -24.39 5.31 6.46
CA LYS A 37 -23.15 5.89 6.99
C LYS A 37 -23.20 6.16 8.52
N HIS A 38 -23.91 5.32 9.27
CA HIS A 38 -23.89 5.33 10.73
C HIS A 38 -22.61 4.62 11.23
N THR A 39 -21.48 5.30 11.08
CA THR A 39 -20.15 4.70 11.26
C THR A 39 -19.76 4.47 12.71
N SER A 40 -20.32 5.22 13.67
CA SER A 40 -19.96 5.13 15.09
C SER A 40 -20.07 3.72 15.66
N THR A 41 -21.03 2.92 15.20
CA THR A 41 -21.19 1.53 15.63
C THR A 41 -20.07 0.60 15.15
N LEU A 42 -19.39 0.95 14.06
CA LEU A 42 -18.24 0.23 13.48
C LEU A 42 -16.94 0.58 14.22
N GLU A 43 -16.87 1.74 14.85
CA GLU A 43 -15.68 2.23 15.58
C GLU A 43 -15.37 1.43 16.83
N HIS A 44 -16.32 0.59 17.30
CA HIS A 44 -16.11 -0.40 18.36
C HIS A 44 -15.36 -1.66 17.89
N CYS A 45 -15.04 -1.74 16.60
CA CYS A 45 -14.31 -2.85 16.02
C CYS A 45 -12.89 -2.44 15.60
N VAL A 46 -11.91 -3.21 16.03
CA VAL A 46 -10.49 -2.99 15.67
C VAL A 46 -10.01 -4.13 14.78
N ILE A 47 -9.42 -3.77 13.64
CA ILE A 47 -8.85 -4.72 12.68
C ILE A 47 -7.36 -4.42 12.54
N THR A 48 -6.53 -5.46 12.63
CA THR A 48 -5.09 -5.36 12.38
C THR A 48 -4.75 -6.02 11.05
N TYR A 49 -4.05 -5.29 10.20
CA TYR A 49 -3.56 -5.78 8.92
C TYR A 49 -2.04 -5.80 8.87
N LYS A 50 -1.46 -6.81 8.22
CA LYS A 50 -0.08 -6.80 7.80
C LYS A 50 -0.02 -6.36 6.34
N PHE A 51 0.64 -5.22 6.09
CA PHE A 51 0.89 -4.73 4.74
C PHE A 51 2.30 -5.07 4.29
N VAL A 52 2.43 -5.57 3.06
CA VAL A 52 3.70 -5.69 2.35
C VAL A 52 3.58 -4.84 1.10
N VAL A 53 4.10 -3.63 1.17
CA VAL A 53 3.89 -2.61 0.13
C VAL A 53 5.18 -1.82 -0.10
N PRO A 54 5.37 -1.23 -1.28
CA PRO A 54 6.47 -0.30 -1.55
C PRO A 54 6.44 0.90 -0.61
N LEU A 55 7.61 1.47 -0.35
CA LEU A 55 7.78 2.58 0.60
C LEU A 55 6.95 3.82 0.24
N TYR A 56 6.79 4.11 -1.04
CA TYR A 56 5.96 5.23 -1.50
C TYR A 56 4.47 5.01 -1.23
N ILE A 57 3.96 3.77 -1.33
CA ILE A 57 2.59 3.43 -0.94
C ILE A 57 2.43 3.55 0.57
N ARG A 58 3.41 3.04 1.36
CA ARG A 58 3.42 3.18 2.82
C ARG A 58 3.36 4.66 3.23
N SER A 59 4.12 5.53 2.60
CA SER A 59 4.13 6.96 2.88
C SER A 59 2.77 7.61 2.66
N GLN A 60 2.06 7.25 1.60
CA GLN A 60 0.69 7.73 1.36
C GLN A 60 -0.30 7.19 2.40
N HIS A 61 -0.16 5.91 2.76
CA HIS A 61 -1.01 5.28 3.75
C HIS A 61 -0.88 5.93 5.15
N HIS A 62 0.31 6.35 5.55
CA HIS A 62 0.57 7.06 6.81
C HIS A 62 -0.07 8.46 6.89
N ARG A 63 -0.62 8.98 5.80
CA ARG A 63 -1.42 10.21 5.81
C ARG A 63 -2.80 10.01 6.44
N HIS A 64 -3.27 8.79 6.60
CA HIS A 64 -4.48 8.43 7.33
C HIS A 64 -4.18 8.34 8.83
N ARG A 65 -4.32 9.46 9.53
CA ARG A 65 -3.82 9.66 10.91
C ARG A 65 -4.66 9.02 12.01
N THR A 66 -5.77 8.38 11.67
CA THR A 66 -6.64 7.66 12.63
C THR A 66 -6.18 6.23 12.92
N TRP A 67 -5.16 5.76 12.22
CA TRP A 67 -4.64 4.41 12.34
C TRP A 67 -3.38 4.39 13.21
N SER A 68 -3.15 3.26 13.87
CA SER A 68 -1.89 2.99 14.56
C SER A 68 -0.99 2.17 13.66
N TYR A 69 0.29 2.51 13.59
CA TYR A 69 1.26 1.89 12.70
C TYR A 69 2.44 1.34 13.46
N ASN A 70 2.87 0.15 13.07
CA ASN A 70 4.16 -0.41 13.41
C ASN A 70 4.80 -0.91 12.13
N GLU A 71 6.09 -0.69 11.96
CA GLU A 71 6.82 -1.16 10.79
C GLU A 71 8.16 -1.80 11.16
N ILE A 72 8.71 -2.60 10.25
CA ILE A 72 10.05 -3.14 10.40
C ILE A 72 11.04 -1.97 10.35
N SER A 73 11.79 -1.79 11.42
CA SER A 73 12.84 -0.77 11.48
C SER A 73 14.13 -1.28 10.84
N ARG A 74 14.60 -0.58 9.82
CA ARG A 74 15.89 -0.87 9.18
C ARG A 74 17.11 -0.46 10.03
N ARG A 75 16.87 0.14 11.18
CA ARG A 75 17.90 0.37 12.20
C ARG A 75 18.22 -0.89 13.01
N TYR A 76 17.31 -1.86 13.03
CA TYR A 76 17.42 -3.06 13.85
C TYR A 76 17.56 -4.35 13.06
N THR A 77 17.24 -4.35 11.78
CA THR A 77 17.27 -5.58 10.97
C THR A 77 17.49 -5.31 9.50
N GLU A 78 18.30 -6.13 8.88
CA GLU A 78 18.51 -6.21 7.43
C GLU A 78 17.68 -7.32 6.78
N LYS A 79 16.94 -8.06 7.60
CA LYS A 79 16.18 -9.22 7.14
C LYS A 79 15.12 -8.80 6.13
N ASP A 80 14.98 -9.60 5.08
CA ASP A 80 13.94 -9.45 4.05
C ASP A 80 13.92 -8.07 3.37
N LEU A 81 15.11 -7.52 3.07
CA LEU A 81 15.22 -6.34 2.22
C LEU A 81 14.79 -6.68 0.81
N GLN A 82 13.69 -6.07 0.37
CA GLN A 82 13.12 -6.27 -0.96
C GLN A 82 12.83 -4.92 -1.61
N PHE A 83 12.98 -4.87 -2.93
CA PHE A 83 12.56 -3.74 -3.75
C PHE A 83 11.35 -4.16 -4.60
N TYR A 84 10.41 -3.26 -4.73
CA TYR A 84 9.39 -3.40 -5.75
C TYR A 84 9.98 -3.01 -7.09
N CYS A 85 10.08 -3.96 -8.02
CA CYS A 85 10.57 -3.72 -9.38
C CYS A 85 9.39 -3.91 -10.33
N PRO A 86 8.85 -2.84 -10.92
CA PRO A 86 7.80 -2.94 -11.92
C PRO A 86 8.35 -3.55 -13.21
N HIS A 87 7.54 -4.32 -13.90
CA HIS A 87 7.86 -4.85 -15.23
C HIS A 87 7.48 -3.86 -16.35
N GLU A 88 6.52 -3.00 -16.07
CA GLU A 88 5.99 -1.99 -16.96
C GLU A 88 5.56 -0.76 -16.18
N PHE A 89 5.50 0.36 -16.84
CA PHE A 89 5.15 1.65 -16.24
C PHE A 89 3.86 2.19 -16.87
N ARG A 90 3.04 2.82 -16.05
CA ARG A 90 1.85 3.52 -16.54
C ARG A 90 2.24 4.85 -17.16
N THR A 91 1.61 5.21 -18.28
CA THR A 91 1.76 6.54 -18.85
C THR A 91 1.02 7.58 -18.01
N GLN A 92 1.44 8.84 -18.13
CA GLN A 92 0.80 9.94 -17.45
C GLN A 92 -0.55 10.24 -18.09
N HIS A 93 -1.57 10.53 -17.29
CA HIS A 93 -2.87 10.97 -17.78
C HIS A 93 -2.75 12.37 -18.40
N GLU A 94 -3.37 12.60 -19.58
CA GLU A 94 -3.23 13.82 -20.38
C GLU A 94 -3.59 15.10 -19.64
N SER A 95 -4.67 15.10 -18.86
CA SER A 95 -5.20 16.29 -18.19
C SER A 95 -5.13 16.29 -16.68
N ASN A 96 -5.08 15.11 -16.04
CA ASN A 96 -5.05 14.98 -14.59
C ASN A 96 -3.66 14.55 -14.10
N ARG A 97 -2.88 15.49 -13.59
CA ARG A 97 -1.52 15.24 -13.08
C ARG A 97 -1.45 14.27 -11.88
N GLN A 98 -2.57 14.02 -11.20
CA GLN A 98 -2.64 13.07 -10.09
C GLN A 98 -3.02 11.66 -10.54
N ALA A 99 -3.41 11.48 -11.80
CA ALA A 99 -3.80 10.21 -12.37
C ALA A 99 -2.75 9.66 -13.33
N SER A 100 -2.80 8.37 -13.56
CA SER A 100 -2.07 7.68 -14.62
C SER A 100 -3.07 6.85 -15.45
N ASN A 101 -2.71 6.57 -16.69
CA ASN A 101 -3.47 5.63 -17.51
C ASN A 101 -3.28 4.21 -16.97
N THR A 102 -4.36 3.49 -16.81
CA THR A 102 -4.33 2.12 -16.29
C THR A 102 -4.24 1.06 -17.37
N GLU A 103 -4.62 1.43 -18.59
CA GLU A 103 -4.72 0.54 -19.74
C GLU A 103 -3.53 0.65 -20.69
N GLU A 104 -2.74 1.71 -20.54
CA GLU A 104 -1.53 1.91 -21.32
C GLU A 104 -0.30 1.71 -20.45
N LEU A 105 0.36 0.57 -20.64
CA LEU A 105 1.58 0.18 -19.96
C LEU A 105 2.72 0.20 -20.96
N ILE A 106 3.87 0.77 -20.57
CA ILE A 106 5.05 0.89 -21.39
C ILE A 106 6.30 0.45 -20.62
N ASP A 107 7.28 -0.05 -21.32
CA ASP A 107 8.63 -0.28 -20.79
C ASP A 107 9.65 0.33 -21.77
N PRO A 108 9.83 1.67 -21.76
CA PRO A 108 10.66 2.37 -22.72
C PRO A 108 12.15 2.10 -22.48
N HIS A 109 12.93 2.08 -23.56
CA HIS A 109 14.37 2.17 -23.46
C HIS A 109 14.77 3.59 -23.05
N LEU A 110 15.63 3.71 -22.03
CA LEU A 110 16.11 4.99 -21.53
C LEU A 110 17.46 5.33 -22.14
N TRP A 111 17.53 6.47 -22.80
CA TRP A 111 18.79 7.00 -23.38
C TRP A 111 18.94 8.48 -23.10
N HIS A 112 20.14 9.01 -23.27
CA HIS A 112 20.44 10.42 -23.12
C HIS A 112 20.40 11.16 -24.46
N ASP A 113 20.07 12.45 -24.43
CA ASP A 113 20.11 13.30 -25.62
C ASP A 113 21.55 13.37 -26.18
N GLY A 114 21.66 13.28 -27.49
CA GLY A 114 22.95 13.29 -28.18
C GLY A 114 23.56 11.91 -28.46
N GLU A 115 23.00 10.82 -27.90
CA GLU A 115 23.45 9.47 -28.20
C GLU A 115 23.08 9.04 -29.63
N THR A 116 24.00 8.32 -30.28
CA THR A 116 23.75 7.77 -31.60
C THR A 116 22.74 6.62 -31.56
N PRO A 117 22.01 6.34 -32.65
CA PRO A 117 21.10 5.22 -32.73
C PRO A 117 21.73 3.87 -32.36
N MET A 118 23.02 3.69 -32.69
CA MET A 118 23.77 2.50 -32.37
C MET A 118 23.93 2.34 -30.83
N VAL A 119 24.25 3.42 -30.13
CA VAL A 119 24.37 3.41 -28.63
C VAL A 119 23.01 3.18 -28.00
N ARG A 120 21.97 3.84 -28.51
CA ARG A 120 20.59 3.67 -28.00
C ARG A 120 20.11 2.22 -28.05
N ALA A 121 20.51 1.45 -29.05
CA ALA A 121 20.14 0.04 -29.21
C ALA A 121 20.68 -0.87 -28.07
N PHE A 122 21.70 -0.42 -27.34
CA PHE A 122 22.30 -1.18 -26.24
C PHE A 122 21.73 -0.80 -24.86
N HIS A 123 20.87 0.24 -24.77
CA HIS A 123 20.24 0.59 -23.50
C HIS A 123 19.16 -0.44 -23.15
N PRO A 124 19.15 -0.92 -21.89
CA PRO A 124 18.11 -1.81 -21.44
C PRO A 124 16.76 -1.09 -21.28
N PRO A 125 15.65 -1.81 -21.24
CA PRO A 125 14.36 -1.27 -20.85
C PRO A 125 14.38 -0.59 -19.48
N ALA A 126 13.44 0.32 -19.23
CA ALA A 126 13.35 1.06 -18.00
C ALA A 126 13.18 0.13 -16.77
N SER A 127 12.43 -0.96 -16.91
CA SER A 127 12.24 -1.98 -15.87
C SER A 127 13.56 -2.65 -15.47
N GLU A 128 14.39 -3.00 -16.44
CA GLU A 128 15.68 -3.63 -16.21
C GLU A 128 16.68 -2.63 -15.61
N SER A 129 16.73 -1.40 -16.13
CA SER A 129 17.52 -0.30 -15.57
C SER A 129 17.15 -0.05 -14.11
N TYR A 130 15.87 0.02 -13.80
CA TYR A 130 15.36 0.21 -12.43
C TYR A 130 15.81 -0.92 -11.50
N LYS A 131 15.65 -2.18 -11.94
CA LYS A 131 16.11 -3.35 -11.20
C LYS A 131 17.61 -3.30 -10.92
N GLY A 132 18.43 -2.98 -11.91
CA GLY A 132 19.88 -2.85 -11.76
C GLY A 132 20.26 -1.77 -10.74
N HIS A 133 19.55 -0.63 -10.70
CA HIS A 133 19.77 0.40 -9.67
C HIS A 133 19.42 -0.09 -8.27
N CYS A 134 18.33 -0.84 -8.11
CA CYS A 134 17.95 -1.42 -6.82
C CYS A 134 19.02 -2.41 -6.33
N GLU A 135 19.51 -3.29 -7.19
CA GLU A 135 20.55 -4.28 -6.87
C GLU A 135 21.89 -3.60 -6.51
N ASN A 136 22.27 -2.56 -7.25
CA ASN A 136 23.45 -1.77 -6.96
C ASN A 136 23.35 -1.05 -5.60
N SER A 137 22.19 -0.48 -5.30
CA SER A 137 21.94 0.19 -4.02
C SER A 137 22.01 -0.79 -2.85
N LEU A 138 21.46 -1.99 -3.01
CA LEU A 138 21.54 -3.04 -1.99
C LEU A 138 23.00 -3.48 -1.75
N ARG A 139 23.76 -3.67 -2.81
CA ARG A 139 25.18 -4.04 -2.72
C ARG A 139 25.99 -2.97 -1.99
N LEU A 140 25.80 -1.69 -2.35
CA LEU A 140 26.45 -0.57 -1.68
C LEU A 140 26.12 -0.54 -0.19
N PHE A 141 24.85 -0.69 0.17
CA PHE A 141 24.42 -0.76 1.56
C PHE A 141 25.12 -1.89 2.31
N GLN A 142 25.15 -3.09 1.76
CA GLN A 142 25.79 -4.26 2.37
C GLN A 142 27.32 -4.06 2.54
N GLU A 143 27.97 -3.39 1.60
CA GLU A 143 29.40 -3.07 1.70
C GLU A 143 29.68 -2.05 2.79
N LEU A 144 28.85 -1.00 2.90
CA LEU A 144 28.98 0.00 3.97
C LEU A 144 28.81 -0.63 5.35
N VAL A 145 27.77 -1.45 5.52
CA VAL A 145 27.55 -2.18 6.78
C VAL A 145 28.75 -3.06 7.13
N ARG A 146 29.33 -3.80 6.17
CA ARG A 146 30.55 -4.59 6.40
C ARG A 146 31.76 -3.76 6.79
N LYS A 147 31.78 -2.48 6.42
CA LYS A 147 32.85 -1.53 6.79
C LYS A 147 32.57 -0.80 8.11
N GLY A 148 31.44 -1.08 8.76
CA GLY A 148 31.08 -0.48 10.06
C GLY A 148 30.42 0.90 9.94
N VAL A 149 29.84 1.21 8.78
CA VAL A 149 29.12 2.46 8.54
C VAL A 149 27.65 2.28 8.87
#